data_39b4f0bc6561ce025d37a3033c597640
#
_entry.id   39b4f0bc6561ce025d37a3033c597640
#
_cell.length_a   1.000
_cell.length_b   1.000
_cell.length_c   1.000
_cell.angle_alpha   90.00
_cell.angle_beta   90.00
_cell.angle_gamma   90.00
#
_symmetry.space_group_name_H-M   'P 1'
#
loop_
_entity.id
_entity.type
_entity.pdbx_description
1 polymer ?
#
loop_
_entity_poly.entity_id
_entity_poly.type
_entity_poly.pdbx_seq_one_letter_code
_entity_poly.pdbx_strand_id
1 'polypeptide(L)'
;MVDSGGIKLGLDLHFEQNGIHYNCDFKSGFSSNEKGNTNRLLLVASIYNSLGEIEKTILFVRQSEDENNHYLQTLKNSPYWKVYCADDSYAAMKEFTGFDMRKWLDENADWKNDISIELKQHLERNDLLKYLTW
;
A
#
# COMPACT_ATOMS: atom_id res chain seq x y z
N MET A 1 -12.00 7.36 16.38
CA MET A 1 -11.93 5.88 16.23
C MET A 1 -13.25 5.30 16.71
N VAL A 2 -13.96 4.61 15.85
CA VAL A 2 -15.20 3.93 16.23
C VAL A 2 -14.82 2.66 16.98
N ASP A 3 -15.32 2.51 18.21
CA ASP A 3 -15.13 1.27 18.96
C ASP A 3 -16.10 0.20 18.41
N SER A 4 -15.58 -0.78 17.76
CA SER A 4 -16.32 -1.89 17.14
C SER A 4 -16.16 -3.20 17.92
N GLY A 5 -16.17 -3.15 19.24
CA GLY A 5 -16.07 -4.35 20.08
C GLY A 5 -14.66 -4.97 20.11
N GLY A 6 -13.63 -4.14 20.11
CA GLY A 6 -12.23 -4.55 20.16
C GLY A 6 -11.55 -4.71 18.80
N ILE A 7 -12.26 -4.50 17.69
CA ILE A 7 -11.65 -4.46 16.36
C ILE A 7 -11.05 -3.08 16.12
N LYS A 8 -9.74 -3.04 15.86
CA LYS A 8 -9.08 -1.79 15.51
C LYS A 8 -9.43 -1.40 14.06
N LEU A 9 -10.12 -0.28 13.90
CA LEU A 9 -10.47 0.30 12.59
C LEU A 9 -9.38 1.25 12.05
N GLY A 10 -8.35 1.52 12.83
CA GLY A 10 -7.24 2.34 12.38
C GLY A 10 -6.50 1.72 11.20
N LEU A 11 -6.34 2.52 10.15
CA LEU A 11 -5.50 2.25 8.99
C LEU A 11 -4.31 3.22 9.01
N ASP A 12 -3.42 3.13 8.04
CA ASP A 12 -2.18 3.92 8.04
C ASP A 12 -2.41 5.41 7.85
N LEU A 13 -3.43 5.79 7.08
CA LEU A 13 -3.74 7.19 6.78
C LEU A 13 -5.24 7.42 6.67
N HIS A 14 -5.72 8.49 7.30
CA HIS A 14 -7.09 8.97 7.17
C HIS A 14 -7.06 10.45 6.80
N PHE A 15 -7.80 10.83 5.75
CA PHE A 15 -7.94 12.23 5.36
C PHE A 15 -9.29 12.50 4.70
N GLU A 16 -9.69 13.78 4.69
CA GLU A 16 -10.87 14.25 3.96
C GLU A 16 -10.46 15.11 2.77
N GLN A 17 -11.12 14.90 1.65
CA GLN A 17 -11.00 15.75 0.48
C GLN A 17 -12.35 15.88 -0.23
N ASN A 18 -12.81 17.11 -0.43
CA ASN A 18 -14.09 17.41 -1.08
C ASN A 18 -15.30 16.72 -0.43
N GLY A 19 -15.30 16.61 0.90
CA GLY A 19 -16.38 15.97 1.67
C GLY A 19 -16.38 14.46 1.64
N ILE A 20 -15.34 13.83 1.06
CA ILE A 20 -15.14 12.38 1.05
C ILE A 20 -14.04 12.04 2.04
N HIS A 21 -14.28 11.04 2.87
CA HIS A 21 -13.32 10.51 3.81
C HIS A 21 -12.57 9.33 3.17
N TYR A 22 -11.27 9.46 3.08
CA TYR A 22 -10.39 8.43 2.55
C TYR A 22 -9.66 7.72 3.68
N ASN A 23 -9.78 6.40 3.71
CA ASN A 23 -9.18 5.52 4.69
C ASN A 23 -8.20 4.61 3.96
N CYS A 24 -6.91 4.82 4.16
CA CYS A 24 -5.86 4.23 3.35
C CYS A 24 -4.96 3.30 4.15
N ASP A 25 -4.58 2.19 3.55
CA ASP A 25 -3.55 1.29 4.06
C ASP A 25 -2.42 1.15 3.04
N PHE A 26 -1.19 0.95 3.51
CA PHE A 26 0.00 0.80 2.69
C PHE A 26 0.60 -0.57 2.91
N LYS A 27 0.95 -1.27 1.83
CA LYS A 27 1.57 -2.59 1.87
C LYS A 27 2.76 -2.67 0.93
N SER A 28 3.84 -3.33 1.37
CA SER A 28 4.93 -3.68 0.45
C SER A 28 4.47 -4.71 -0.58
N GLY A 29 3.69 -5.70 -0.15
CA GLY A 29 3.11 -6.76 -0.97
C GLY A 29 2.38 -7.78 -0.12
N PHE A 30 1.78 -8.77 -0.77
CA PHE A 30 1.04 -9.87 -0.13
C PHE A 30 1.76 -11.19 -0.36
N SER A 31 2.14 -11.84 0.74
CA SER A 31 2.73 -13.17 0.77
C SER A 31 1.69 -14.25 1.14
N SER A 32 2.12 -15.50 1.18
CA SER A 32 1.29 -16.64 1.59
C SER A 32 0.79 -16.57 3.04
N ASN A 33 1.41 -15.74 3.88
CA ASN A 33 1.08 -15.61 5.30
C ASN A 33 0.06 -14.48 5.59
N GLU A 34 -0.50 -13.85 4.57
CA GLU A 34 -1.35 -12.65 4.70
C GLU A 34 -2.85 -12.95 4.88
N LYS A 35 -3.24 -14.22 5.10
CA LYS A 35 -4.67 -14.60 5.25
C LYS A 35 -5.36 -13.83 6.37
N GLY A 36 -4.76 -13.78 7.55
CA GLY A 36 -5.34 -13.08 8.70
C GLY A 36 -5.47 -11.58 8.48
N ASN A 37 -4.44 -10.98 7.90
CA ASN A 37 -4.45 -9.56 7.58
C ASN A 37 -5.46 -9.22 6.46
N THR A 38 -5.56 -10.06 5.43
CA THR A 38 -6.57 -9.90 4.38
C THR A 38 -7.98 -9.94 4.94
N ASN A 39 -8.28 -10.90 5.82
CA ASN A 39 -9.57 -10.99 6.48
C ASN A 39 -9.86 -9.77 7.35
N ARG A 40 -8.86 -9.26 8.07
CA ARG A 40 -8.98 -8.02 8.85
C ARG A 40 -9.29 -6.83 7.96
N LEU A 41 -8.59 -6.67 6.86
CA LEU A 41 -8.81 -5.56 5.92
C LEU A 41 -10.21 -5.62 5.29
N LEU A 42 -10.70 -6.80 4.92
CA LEU A 42 -12.07 -6.97 4.41
C LEU A 42 -13.10 -6.55 5.46
N LEU A 43 -12.92 -6.96 6.71
CA LEU A 43 -13.83 -6.62 7.79
C LEU A 43 -13.81 -5.11 8.07
N VAL A 44 -12.63 -4.52 8.19
CA VAL A 44 -12.48 -3.06 8.42
C VAL A 44 -13.16 -2.26 7.33
N ALA A 45 -12.91 -2.60 6.06
CA ALA A 45 -13.52 -1.90 4.94
C ALA A 45 -15.05 -2.07 4.88
N SER A 46 -15.57 -3.24 5.23
CA SER A 46 -17.02 -3.47 5.32
C SER A 46 -17.67 -2.59 6.38
N ILE A 47 -16.99 -2.38 7.50
CA ILE A 47 -17.46 -1.47 8.56
C ILE A 47 -17.47 -0.02 8.07
N TYR A 48 -16.37 0.46 7.47
CA TYR A 48 -16.35 1.81 6.90
C TYR A 48 -17.46 2.01 5.86
N ASN A 49 -17.63 1.06 4.96
CA ASN A 49 -18.68 1.12 3.95
C ASN A 49 -20.10 1.20 4.55
N SER A 50 -20.31 0.58 5.71
CA SER A 50 -21.59 0.63 6.43
C SER A 50 -21.87 1.99 7.07
N LEU A 51 -20.85 2.83 7.29
CA LEU A 51 -20.99 4.16 7.87
C LEU A 51 -21.52 5.21 6.87
N GLY A 52 -21.43 4.96 5.58
CA GLY A 52 -21.98 5.81 4.55
C GLY A 52 -21.17 5.86 3.26
N GLU A 53 -21.78 6.42 2.22
CA GLU A 53 -21.17 6.50 0.88
C GLU A 53 -19.97 7.45 0.80
N ILE A 54 -19.81 8.34 1.79
CA ILE A 54 -18.66 9.25 1.87
C ILE A 54 -17.40 8.58 2.35
N GLU A 55 -17.48 7.39 2.93
CA GLU A 55 -16.33 6.61 3.39
C GLU A 55 -15.76 5.77 2.25
N LYS A 56 -14.50 6.01 1.91
CA LYS A 56 -13.78 5.25 0.87
C LYS A 56 -12.57 4.57 1.49
N THR A 57 -12.27 3.37 1.02
CA THR A 57 -11.11 2.60 1.44
C THR A 57 -10.19 2.34 0.26
N ILE A 58 -8.91 2.73 0.42
CA ILE A 58 -7.88 2.64 -0.61
C ILE A 58 -6.68 1.86 -0.08
N LEU A 59 -6.20 0.94 -0.88
CA LEU A 59 -5.00 0.16 -0.61
C LEU A 59 -3.92 0.51 -1.64
N PHE A 60 -2.78 0.96 -1.15
CA PHE A 60 -1.59 1.21 -1.95
C PHE A 60 -0.60 0.06 -1.74
N VAL A 61 -0.22 -0.60 -2.81
CA VAL A 61 0.71 -1.73 -2.79
C VAL A 61 1.96 -1.36 -3.59
N ARG A 62 3.14 -1.52 -2.98
CA ARG A 62 4.41 -1.18 -3.63
C ARG A 62 4.75 -2.14 -4.77
N GLN A 63 4.58 -3.43 -4.54
CA GLN A 63 4.88 -4.45 -5.55
C GLN A 63 3.90 -4.40 -6.71
N SER A 64 4.35 -4.82 -7.89
CA SER A 64 3.47 -5.04 -9.03
C SER A 64 2.45 -6.15 -8.74
N GLU A 65 1.36 -6.14 -9.49
CA GLU A 65 0.24 -7.05 -9.23
C GLU A 65 0.63 -8.52 -9.35
N ASP A 66 1.48 -8.85 -10.30
CA ASP A 66 1.96 -10.20 -10.59
C ASP A 66 2.95 -10.75 -9.55
N GLU A 67 3.57 -9.89 -8.76
CA GLU A 67 4.46 -10.30 -7.66
C GLU A 67 3.69 -10.67 -6.37
N ASN A 68 2.39 -10.43 -6.33
CA ASN A 68 1.57 -10.65 -5.15
C ASN A 68 0.87 -12.01 -5.15
N ASN A 69 0.58 -12.51 -3.93
CA ASN A 69 -0.24 -13.69 -3.72
C ASN A 69 -1.73 -13.40 -4.05
N HIS A 70 -2.54 -14.46 -4.23
CA HIS A 70 -3.98 -14.38 -4.49
C HIS A 70 -4.78 -13.52 -3.49
N TYR A 71 -4.25 -13.25 -2.30
CA TYR A 71 -4.88 -12.36 -1.32
C TYR A 71 -5.05 -10.93 -1.84
N LEU A 72 -4.14 -10.45 -2.68
CA LEU A 72 -4.30 -9.18 -3.36
C LEU A 72 -5.57 -9.19 -4.24
N GLN A 73 -5.76 -10.26 -5.01
CA GLN A 73 -6.94 -10.41 -5.86
C GLN A 73 -8.24 -10.48 -5.04
N THR A 74 -8.19 -11.10 -3.87
CA THR A 74 -9.34 -11.13 -2.94
C THR A 74 -9.76 -9.73 -2.54
N LEU A 75 -8.80 -8.85 -2.20
CA LEU A 75 -9.07 -7.45 -1.86
C LEU A 75 -9.51 -6.64 -3.08
N LYS A 76 -8.83 -6.81 -4.20
CA LYS A 76 -9.11 -6.10 -5.45
C LYS A 76 -10.51 -6.41 -5.99
N ASN A 77 -10.96 -7.64 -5.85
CA ASN A 77 -12.30 -8.08 -6.28
C ASN A 77 -13.39 -7.79 -5.24
N SER A 78 -13.03 -7.31 -4.04
CA SER A 78 -14.02 -6.92 -3.04
C SER A 78 -14.75 -5.64 -3.49
N PRO A 79 -16.01 -5.43 -3.06
CA PRO A 79 -16.73 -4.20 -3.38
C PRO A 79 -16.24 -2.97 -2.58
N TYR A 80 -15.30 -3.16 -1.65
CA TYR A 80 -14.90 -2.14 -0.69
C TYR A 80 -13.58 -1.46 -1.06
N TRP A 81 -12.55 -2.24 -1.37
CA TRP A 81 -11.20 -1.72 -1.59
C TRP A 81 -10.98 -1.23 -3.02
N LYS A 82 -10.50 -0.01 -3.16
CA LYS A 82 -9.82 0.44 -4.37
C LYS A 82 -8.33 0.15 -4.20
N VAL A 83 -7.78 -0.71 -5.06
CA VAL A 83 -6.39 -1.17 -4.95
C VAL A 83 -5.55 -0.59 -6.07
N TYR A 84 -4.42 0.01 -5.71
CA TYR A 84 -3.40 0.50 -6.63
C TYR A 84 -2.09 -0.25 -6.39
N CYS A 85 -1.40 -0.67 -7.44
CA CYS A 85 -0.14 -1.40 -7.36
C CYS A 85 0.98 -0.67 -8.11
N ALA A 86 2.21 -0.78 -7.63
CA ALA A 86 3.41 -0.26 -8.27
C ALA A 86 3.24 1.21 -8.74
N ASP A 87 3.49 1.49 -10.00
CA ASP A 87 3.43 2.85 -10.55
C ASP A 87 2.04 3.49 -10.44
N ASP A 88 0.96 2.70 -10.48
CA ASP A 88 -0.40 3.19 -10.27
C ASP A 88 -0.60 3.73 -8.85
N SER A 89 0.09 3.16 -7.84
CA SER A 89 0.09 3.67 -6.47
C SER A 89 0.68 5.08 -6.40
N TYR A 90 1.82 5.31 -7.05
CA TYR A 90 2.45 6.63 -7.09
C TYR A 90 1.64 7.64 -7.88
N ALA A 91 1.05 7.21 -9.01
CA ALA A 91 0.18 8.06 -9.82
C ALA A 91 -1.06 8.49 -9.02
N ALA A 92 -1.71 7.58 -8.32
CA ALA A 92 -2.86 7.87 -7.47
C ALA A 92 -2.49 8.81 -6.30
N MET A 93 -1.37 8.58 -5.62
CA MET A 93 -0.89 9.48 -4.56
C MET A 93 -0.62 10.89 -5.09
N LYS A 94 -0.04 11.03 -6.28
CA LYS A 94 0.16 12.32 -6.94
C LYS A 94 -1.15 13.02 -7.26
N GLU A 95 -2.14 12.28 -7.74
CA GLU A 95 -3.48 12.82 -8.02
C GLU A 95 -4.15 13.35 -6.76
N PHE A 96 -4.08 12.62 -5.64
CA PHE A 96 -4.68 13.04 -4.37
C PHE A 96 -3.97 14.22 -3.71
N THR A 97 -2.63 14.25 -3.75
CA THR A 97 -1.82 15.18 -2.95
C THR A 97 -1.15 16.29 -3.76
N GLY A 98 -1.04 16.13 -5.07
CA GLY A 98 -0.20 16.99 -5.93
C GLY A 98 1.30 16.71 -5.79
N PHE A 99 1.71 15.83 -4.88
CA PHE A 99 3.12 15.50 -4.64
C PHE A 99 3.54 14.26 -5.43
N ASP A 100 4.57 14.41 -6.26
CA ASP A 100 5.16 13.33 -7.04
C ASP A 100 6.24 12.59 -6.23
N MET A 101 5.80 11.63 -5.43
CA MET A 101 6.69 10.84 -4.58
C MET A 101 7.69 10.03 -5.40
N ARG A 102 7.28 9.48 -6.55
CA ARG A 102 8.18 8.69 -7.43
C ARG A 102 9.37 9.54 -7.90
N LYS A 103 9.06 10.73 -8.41
CA LYS A 103 10.10 11.67 -8.85
C LYS A 103 11.01 12.07 -7.68
N TRP A 104 10.43 12.35 -6.52
CA TRP A 104 11.21 12.70 -5.34
C TRP A 104 12.17 11.58 -4.91
N LEU A 105 11.70 10.32 -4.94
CA LEU A 105 12.54 9.16 -4.62
C LEU A 105 13.66 8.99 -5.64
N ASP A 106 13.37 9.14 -6.93
CA ASP A 106 14.38 9.06 -8.00
C ASP A 106 15.47 10.14 -7.86
N GLU A 107 15.11 11.32 -7.39
CA GLU A 107 16.02 12.46 -7.22
C GLU A 107 16.79 12.43 -5.89
N ASN A 108 16.24 11.82 -4.83
CA ASN A 108 16.76 11.93 -3.46
C ASN A 108 17.21 10.60 -2.85
N ALA A 109 16.84 9.45 -3.42
CA ALA A 109 17.21 8.13 -2.90
C ALA A 109 18.09 7.40 -3.91
N ASP A 110 19.40 7.35 -3.64
CA ASP A 110 20.36 6.57 -4.43
C ASP A 110 20.79 5.31 -3.67
N TRP A 111 19.90 4.34 -3.62
CA TRP A 111 20.13 3.11 -2.88
C TRP A 111 21.39 2.35 -3.30
N LYS A 112 21.83 2.50 -4.56
CA LYS A 112 23.02 1.81 -5.06
C LYS A 112 24.32 2.41 -4.51
N ASN A 113 24.30 3.72 -4.19
CA ASN A 113 25.46 4.44 -3.68
C ASN A 113 25.34 4.78 -2.20
N ASP A 114 24.13 4.76 -1.62
CA ASP A 114 23.87 5.08 -0.21
C ASP A 114 24.14 3.87 0.73
N ILE A 115 24.55 2.73 0.20
CA ILE A 115 24.90 1.53 0.96
C ILE A 115 26.40 1.34 1.04
N SER A 116 26.87 0.61 2.05
CA SER A 116 28.29 0.28 2.18
C SER A 116 28.78 -0.58 1.02
N ILE A 117 30.08 -0.50 0.73
CA ILE A 117 30.71 -1.30 -0.34
C ILE A 117 30.53 -2.80 -0.05
N GLU A 118 30.66 -3.21 1.20
CA GLU A 118 30.50 -4.61 1.63
C GLU A 118 29.07 -5.12 1.37
N LEU A 119 28.07 -4.30 1.71
CA LEU A 119 26.66 -4.64 1.46
C LEU A 119 26.40 -4.71 -0.05
N LYS A 120 26.89 -3.74 -0.81
CA LYS A 120 26.73 -3.74 -2.28
C LYS A 120 27.31 -5.02 -2.90
N GLN A 121 28.53 -5.40 -2.51
CA GLN A 121 29.17 -6.63 -2.99
C GLN A 121 28.40 -7.89 -2.58
N HIS A 122 27.81 -7.90 -1.39
CA HIS A 122 26.95 -9.00 -0.93
C HIS A 122 25.70 -9.13 -1.80
N LEU A 123 25.03 -8.02 -2.08
CA LEU A 123 23.85 -7.99 -2.92
C LEU A 123 24.15 -8.40 -4.37
N GLU A 124 25.26 -7.94 -4.93
CA GLU A 124 25.73 -8.34 -6.27
C GLU A 124 25.95 -9.84 -6.35
N ARG A 125 26.68 -10.42 -5.39
CA ARG A 125 26.98 -11.86 -5.35
C ARG A 125 25.72 -12.74 -5.24
N ASN A 126 24.64 -12.22 -4.68
CA ASN A 126 23.40 -12.96 -4.49
C ASN A 126 22.28 -12.54 -5.47
N ASP A 127 22.60 -11.75 -6.50
CA ASP A 127 21.64 -11.24 -7.48
C ASP A 127 20.46 -10.48 -6.85
N LEU A 128 20.74 -9.68 -5.82
CA LEU A 128 19.74 -8.93 -5.06
C LEU A 128 19.74 -7.44 -5.37
N LEU A 129 20.62 -6.92 -6.23
CA LEU A 129 20.66 -5.50 -6.61
C LEU A 129 19.35 -5.01 -7.25
N LYS A 130 18.64 -5.90 -7.92
CA LYS A 130 17.32 -5.61 -8.52
C LYS A 130 16.28 -5.16 -7.52
N TYR A 131 16.46 -5.47 -6.23
CA TYR A 131 15.55 -5.04 -5.16
C TYR A 131 15.88 -3.65 -4.58
N LEU A 132 16.98 -3.03 -5.03
CA LEU A 132 17.36 -1.65 -4.68
C LEU A 132 16.74 -0.61 -5.63
N THR A 133 15.64 -0.93 -6.27
CA THR A 133 14.87 -0.02 -7.12
C THR A 133 13.46 0.14 -6.57
N TRP A 134 12.88 1.30 -6.83
CA TRP A 134 11.49 1.59 -6.50
C TRP A 134 10.56 1.26 -7.65
#